data_38b53d4aba2c2f982a0feb7ce9e2557f
#
_entry.id   38b53d4aba2c2f982a0feb7ce9e2557f
#
_cell.length_a   1.000
_cell.length_b   1.000
_cell.length_c   1.000
_cell.angle_alpha   90.00
_cell.angle_beta   90.00
_cell.angle_gamma   90.00
#
_symmetry.space_group_name_H-M   'P 1'
#
loop_
_entity.id
_entity.type
_entity.pdbx_description
1 polymer ?
#
loop_
_entity_poly.entity_id
_entity_poly.type
_entity_poly.pdbx_seq_one_letter_code
_entity_poly.pdbx_strand_id
1 'polypeptide(L)'
;MLEIGFCTLEDECPYLKDRRSRIEYKYIENCSKEINSELIRRGWRRFGRYFSRPICKDCKECLSLRILVDEYQFSRSERRVINKNTNTKIILRKPLLSNEHLFLYDKYHRFMEEKKTWKRYDLNFRQYYNLYVDGFMNFGYELAFYVEDKLVCVDLIDWLEDGISSIYCFYDPDFSHLSLGKFSLLSEIKIAKKEKLKYIYLGYFVKKCQSLSYKADYTPNEILKGTK
;
A
#
# COMPACT_ATOMS: atom_id res chain seq x y z
N MET A 1 -3.97 -8.98 -24.63
CA MET A 1 -4.16 -8.27 -23.33
C MET A 1 -5.18 -7.17 -23.57
N LEU A 2 -6.29 -7.16 -22.82
CA LEU A 2 -7.26 -6.08 -22.87
C LEU A 2 -6.80 -4.97 -21.93
N GLU A 3 -6.65 -3.74 -22.45
CA GLU A 3 -6.37 -2.53 -21.68
C GLU A 3 -7.43 -1.48 -22.02
N ILE A 4 -8.05 -0.90 -20.99
CA ILE A 4 -9.04 0.17 -21.14
C ILE A 4 -8.59 1.35 -20.29
N GLY A 5 -8.37 2.51 -20.94
CA GLY A 5 -8.03 3.77 -20.26
C GLY A 5 -9.27 4.65 -20.09
N PHE A 6 -9.41 5.28 -18.93
CA PHE A 6 -10.46 6.27 -18.66
C PHE A 6 -9.99 7.25 -17.58
N CYS A 7 -10.73 8.32 -17.37
CA CYS A 7 -10.45 9.26 -16.29
C CYS A 7 -11.73 9.69 -15.59
N THR A 8 -11.59 10.09 -14.33
CA THR A 8 -12.73 10.66 -13.59
C THR A 8 -13.07 12.07 -14.08
N LEU A 9 -14.27 12.51 -13.78
CA LEU A 9 -14.56 13.94 -13.69
C LEU A 9 -13.76 14.56 -12.54
N GLU A 10 -13.65 15.87 -12.55
CA GLU A 10 -13.06 16.59 -11.41
C GLU A 10 -13.94 16.48 -10.15
N ASP A 11 -13.33 16.10 -9.04
CA ASP A 11 -13.98 15.96 -7.75
C ASP A 11 -13.11 16.57 -6.63
N GLU A 12 -13.60 16.61 -5.40
CA GLU A 12 -12.83 17.05 -4.25
C GLU A 12 -11.59 16.19 -4.05
N CYS A 13 -10.48 16.84 -3.68
CA CYS A 13 -9.24 16.11 -3.44
C CYS A 13 -9.30 15.34 -2.11
N PRO A 14 -9.05 14.03 -2.08
CA PRO A 14 -9.09 13.26 -0.84
C PRO A 14 -7.92 13.56 0.12
N TYR A 15 -6.91 14.31 -0.33
CA TYR A 15 -5.69 14.59 0.43
C TYR A 15 -5.54 16.03 0.88
N LEU A 16 -6.01 16.99 0.10
CA LEU A 16 -5.82 18.41 0.32
C LEU A 16 -7.17 19.13 0.27
N LYS A 17 -7.51 19.84 1.35
CA LYS A 17 -8.68 20.69 1.40
C LYS A 17 -8.59 21.79 0.32
N ASP A 18 -9.73 22.21 -0.18
CA ASP A 18 -9.87 23.28 -1.20
C ASP A 18 -9.13 23.03 -2.52
N ARG A 19 -8.87 21.75 -2.83
CA ARG A 19 -8.30 21.31 -4.10
C ARG A 19 -9.25 20.39 -4.84
N ARG A 20 -9.14 20.43 -6.17
CA ARG A 20 -9.83 19.50 -7.07
C ARG A 20 -8.88 18.39 -7.47
N SER A 21 -9.41 17.21 -7.67
CA SER A 21 -8.64 16.04 -8.14
C SER A 21 -9.26 15.45 -9.40
N ARG A 22 -8.39 14.97 -10.26
CA ARG A 22 -8.76 14.17 -11.44
C ARG A 22 -7.81 12.99 -11.52
N ILE A 23 -8.36 11.80 -11.69
CA ILE A 23 -7.61 10.55 -11.68
C ILE A 23 -7.72 9.88 -13.04
N GLU A 24 -6.59 9.51 -13.61
CA GLU A 24 -6.51 8.63 -14.76
C GLU A 24 -6.46 7.19 -14.29
N TYR A 25 -7.21 6.33 -14.95
CA TYR A 25 -7.27 4.89 -14.69
C TYR A 25 -6.92 4.09 -15.94
N LYS A 26 -6.32 2.94 -15.70
CA LYS A 26 -6.18 1.86 -16.65
C LYS A 26 -6.76 0.59 -16.03
N TYR A 27 -7.66 -0.09 -16.72
CA TYR A 27 -8.04 -1.47 -16.42
C TYR A 27 -7.19 -2.39 -17.30
N ILE A 28 -6.50 -3.35 -16.68
CA ILE A 28 -5.64 -4.31 -17.38
C ILE A 28 -6.05 -5.72 -16.94
N GLU A 29 -6.64 -6.48 -17.88
CA GLU A 29 -7.22 -7.78 -17.58
C GLU A 29 -6.15 -8.81 -17.15
N ASN A 30 -5.08 -8.95 -17.92
CA ASN A 30 -3.99 -9.91 -17.69
C ASN A 30 -2.66 -9.15 -17.66
N CYS A 31 -2.41 -8.46 -16.55
CA CYS A 31 -1.19 -7.70 -16.35
C CYS A 31 -0.02 -8.64 -16.06
N SER A 32 1.08 -8.50 -16.79
CA SER A 32 2.32 -9.21 -16.44
C SER A 32 3.09 -8.50 -15.34
N LYS A 33 4.04 -9.20 -14.71
CA LYS A 33 4.91 -8.61 -13.69
C LYS A 33 5.74 -7.45 -14.24
N GLU A 34 6.22 -7.56 -15.47
CA GLU A 34 7.02 -6.53 -16.16
C GLU A 34 6.19 -5.26 -16.38
N ILE A 35 4.95 -5.40 -16.87
CA ILE A 35 4.03 -4.28 -17.09
C ILE A 35 3.67 -3.63 -15.76
N ASN A 36 3.36 -4.42 -14.72
CA ASN A 36 3.10 -3.89 -13.38
C ASN A 36 4.31 -3.10 -12.86
N SER A 37 5.50 -3.67 -12.96
CA SER A 37 6.75 -3.04 -12.53
C SER A 37 6.98 -1.70 -13.24
N GLU A 38 6.79 -1.65 -14.54
CA GLU A 38 6.93 -0.43 -15.35
C GLU A 38 5.90 0.64 -14.96
N LEU A 39 4.65 0.27 -14.78
CA LEU A 39 3.61 1.21 -14.34
C LEU A 39 3.89 1.79 -12.95
N ILE A 40 4.30 0.94 -12.00
CA ILE A 40 4.64 1.40 -10.64
C ILE A 40 5.85 2.36 -10.69
N ARG A 41 6.89 2.06 -11.48
CA ARG A 41 8.06 2.97 -11.67
C ARG A 41 7.65 4.32 -12.23
N ARG A 42 6.60 4.38 -13.05
CA ARG A 42 6.02 5.62 -13.61
C ARG A 42 5.00 6.29 -12.70
N GLY A 43 4.89 5.87 -11.45
CA GLY A 43 4.04 6.52 -10.45
C GLY A 43 2.57 6.09 -10.47
N TRP A 44 2.23 5.03 -11.18
CA TRP A 44 0.90 4.44 -11.08
C TRP A 44 0.74 3.67 -9.76
N ARG A 45 -0.51 3.56 -9.29
CA ARG A 45 -0.91 2.76 -8.13
C ARG A 45 -1.90 1.71 -8.56
N ARG A 46 -1.77 0.49 -8.06
CA ARG A 46 -2.64 -0.64 -8.39
C ARG A 46 -3.62 -0.97 -7.27
N PHE A 47 -4.86 -1.24 -7.64
CA PHE A 47 -5.87 -1.91 -6.82
C PHE A 47 -6.63 -2.91 -7.71
N GLY A 48 -6.56 -4.20 -7.42
CA GLY A 48 -7.12 -5.23 -8.28
C GLY A 48 -6.52 -5.17 -9.68
N ARG A 49 -7.37 -5.07 -10.71
CA ARG A 49 -6.97 -4.90 -12.11
C ARG A 49 -6.87 -3.43 -12.53
N TYR A 50 -7.10 -2.50 -11.60
CA TYR A 50 -7.07 -1.07 -11.89
C TYR A 50 -5.73 -0.46 -11.48
N PHE A 51 -5.18 0.30 -12.41
CA PHE A 51 -4.06 1.19 -12.16
C PHE A 51 -4.56 2.62 -12.18
N SER A 52 -4.07 3.46 -11.30
CA SER A 52 -4.51 4.84 -11.19
C SER A 52 -3.34 5.79 -10.96
N ARG A 53 -3.45 7.01 -11.51
CA ARG A 53 -2.55 8.13 -11.19
C ARG A 53 -3.30 9.46 -11.23
N PRO A 54 -2.92 10.44 -10.40
CA PRO A 54 -3.50 11.77 -10.46
C PRO A 54 -3.01 12.53 -11.70
N ILE A 55 -3.96 13.19 -12.38
CA ILE A 55 -3.73 14.08 -13.53
C ILE A 55 -4.35 15.46 -13.29
N CYS A 56 -4.28 15.94 -12.05
CA CYS A 56 -4.84 17.22 -11.64
C CYS A 56 -4.23 18.39 -12.41
N LYS A 57 -5.06 19.31 -12.93
CA LYS A 57 -4.63 20.43 -13.78
C LYS A 57 -3.66 21.38 -13.06
N ASP A 58 -4.02 21.77 -11.83
CA ASP A 58 -3.31 22.82 -11.09
C ASP A 58 -2.61 22.29 -9.81
N CYS A 59 -2.34 20.98 -9.75
CA CYS A 59 -1.72 20.38 -8.58
C CYS A 59 -0.80 19.20 -8.95
N LYS A 60 0.41 19.20 -8.38
CA LYS A 60 1.42 18.13 -8.54
C LYS A 60 1.96 17.64 -7.19
N GLU A 61 1.16 17.73 -6.13
CA GLU A 61 1.56 17.40 -4.77
C GLU A 61 1.63 15.87 -4.49
N CYS A 62 0.99 15.04 -5.31
CA CYS A 62 1.02 13.58 -5.18
C CYS A 62 2.31 13.04 -5.83
N LEU A 63 3.38 13.02 -5.04
CA LEU A 63 4.69 12.55 -5.49
C LEU A 63 4.87 11.07 -5.16
N SER A 64 5.26 10.25 -6.12
CA SER A 64 5.58 8.84 -5.85
C SER A 64 6.91 8.73 -5.14
N LEU A 65 6.95 7.97 -4.04
CA LEU A 65 8.11 7.79 -3.18
C LEU A 65 8.51 6.32 -3.12
N ARG A 66 9.82 6.05 -3.16
CA ARG A 66 10.39 4.72 -2.91
C ARG A 66 11.54 4.79 -1.91
N ILE A 67 11.68 3.76 -1.09
CA ILE A 67 12.79 3.58 -0.15
C ILE A 67 13.94 2.89 -0.87
N LEU A 68 15.18 3.29 -0.58
CA LEU A 68 16.41 2.63 -1.04
C LEU A 68 16.77 1.51 -0.05
N VAL A 69 16.51 0.26 -0.41
CA VAL A 69 16.61 -0.90 0.49
C VAL A 69 18.04 -1.21 0.90
N ASP A 70 18.98 -1.13 -0.04
CA ASP A 70 20.39 -1.48 0.22
C ASP A 70 21.04 -0.53 1.26
N GLU A 71 20.69 0.75 1.18
CA GLU A 71 21.22 1.79 2.06
C GLU A 71 20.43 1.95 3.36
N TYR A 72 19.25 1.32 3.46
CA TYR A 72 18.36 1.49 4.61
C TYR A 72 18.93 0.90 5.88
N GLN A 73 19.01 1.71 6.94
CA GLN A 73 19.46 1.30 8.26
C GLN A 73 18.33 1.43 9.28
N PHE A 74 17.97 0.31 9.92
CA PHE A 74 16.94 0.35 10.97
C PHE A 74 17.38 1.22 12.14
N SER A 75 16.60 2.25 12.45
CA SER A 75 16.77 3.11 13.60
C SER A 75 16.54 2.35 14.91
N ARG A 76 16.96 2.94 16.04
CA ARG A 76 16.73 2.38 17.38
C ARG A 76 15.21 2.18 17.66
N SER A 77 14.37 3.11 17.24
CA SER A 77 12.91 3.01 17.40
C SER A 77 12.31 1.86 16.57
N GLU A 78 12.78 1.67 15.35
CA GLU A 78 12.34 0.58 14.48
C GLU A 78 12.77 -0.79 14.98
N ARG A 79 14.00 -0.91 15.46
CA ARG A 79 14.45 -2.14 16.12
C ARG A 79 13.59 -2.48 17.33
N ARG A 80 13.13 -1.48 18.11
CA ARG A 80 12.17 -1.72 19.22
C ARG A 80 10.83 -2.26 18.70
N VAL A 81 10.31 -1.75 17.58
CA VAL A 81 9.09 -2.28 16.96
C VAL A 81 9.29 -3.71 16.49
N ILE A 82 10.41 -4.01 15.83
CA ILE A 82 10.75 -5.38 15.40
C ILE A 82 10.81 -6.33 16.62
N ASN A 83 11.49 -5.92 17.69
CA ASN A 83 11.64 -6.75 18.89
C ASN A 83 10.30 -6.98 19.63
N LYS A 84 9.36 -6.03 19.60
CA LYS A 84 8.00 -6.23 20.16
C LYS A 84 7.21 -7.31 19.43
N ASN A 85 7.54 -7.56 18.17
CA ASN A 85 6.82 -8.47 17.29
C ASN A 85 7.55 -9.82 17.09
N THR A 86 8.45 -10.22 17.99
CA THR A 86 9.18 -11.49 17.86
C THR A 86 8.26 -12.72 17.87
N ASN A 87 7.12 -12.63 18.52
CA ASN A 87 6.10 -13.68 18.57
C ASN A 87 5.00 -13.53 17.51
N THR A 88 5.08 -12.51 16.64
CA THR A 88 4.15 -12.34 15.54
C THR A 88 4.58 -13.23 14.37
N LYS A 89 3.74 -14.20 14.02
CA LYS A 89 3.97 -15.07 12.86
C LYS A 89 3.58 -14.32 11.58
N ILE A 90 4.46 -14.34 10.58
CA ILE A 90 4.23 -13.71 9.28
C ILE A 90 4.14 -14.81 8.22
N ILE A 91 3.07 -14.79 7.44
CA ILE A 91 2.86 -15.72 6.32
C ILE A 91 2.78 -14.90 5.02
N LEU A 92 3.72 -15.14 4.11
CA LEU A 92 3.66 -14.63 2.73
C LEU A 92 2.87 -15.62 1.89
N ARG A 93 1.77 -15.18 1.28
CA ARG A 93 0.90 -16.02 0.45
C ARG A 93 0.21 -15.21 -0.64
N LYS A 94 -0.53 -15.89 -1.53
CA LYS A 94 -1.42 -15.19 -2.46
C LYS A 94 -2.56 -14.50 -1.70
N PRO A 95 -3.01 -13.30 -2.16
CA PRO A 95 -4.10 -12.60 -1.51
C PRO A 95 -5.34 -13.48 -1.50
N LEU A 96 -6.05 -13.48 -0.39
CA LEU A 96 -7.29 -14.25 -0.27
C LEU A 96 -8.40 -13.44 0.39
N LEU A 97 -9.61 -13.93 0.22
CA LEU A 97 -10.81 -13.39 0.82
C LEU A 97 -11.36 -14.40 1.82
N SER A 98 -11.53 -13.98 3.06
CA SER A 98 -12.22 -14.74 4.12
C SER A 98 -13.04 -13.81 5.00
N ASN A 99 -13.89 -14.40 5.86
CA ASN A 99 -14.62 -13.64 6.87
C ASN A 99 -13.68 -12.88 7.82
N GLU A 100 -12.51 -13.47 8.15
CA GLU A 100 -11.51 -12.80 9.01
C GLU A 100 -10.94 -11.55 8.35
N HIS A 101 -10.66 -11.60 7.02
CA HIS A 101 -10.18 -10.43 6.28
C HIS A 101 -11.21 -9.31 6.28
N LEU A 102 -12.48 -9.62 6.01
CA LEU A 102 -13.55 -8.61 6.00
C LEU A 102 -13.78 -8.03 7.40
N PHE A 103 -13.81 -8.88 8.42
CA PHE A 103 -13.97 -8.43 9.80
C PHE A 103 -12.82 -7.50 10.23
N LEU A 104 -11.57 -7.89 9.91
CA LEU A 104 -10.38 -7.09 10.23
C LEU A 104 -10.40 -5.76 9.47
N TYR A 105 -10.77 -5.79 8.18
CA TYR A 105 -10.91 -4.61 7.34
C TYR A 105 -11.94 -3.63 7.93
N ASP A 106 -13.14 -4.10 8.24
CA ASP A 106 -14.21 -3.25 8.79
C ASP A 106 -13.82 -2.68 10.15
N LYS A 107 -13.27 -3.51 11.05
CA LYS A 107 -12.79 -3.07 12.36
C LYS A 107 -11.73 -1.95 12.25
N TYR A 108 -10.77 -2.11 11.33
CA TYR A 108 -9.75 -1.09 11.06
C TYR A 108 -10.36 0.21 10.55
N HIS A 109 -11.31 0.14 9.60
CA HIS A 109 -11.89 1.34 9.01
C HIS A 109 -12.81 2.09 9.98
N ARG A 110 -13.55 1.40 10.85
CA ARG A 110 -14.30 2.04 11.96
C ARG A 110 -13.36 2.82 12.87
N PHE A 111 -12.27 2.20 13.28
CA PHE A 111 -11.26 2.87 14.10
C PHE A 111 -10.64 4.09 13.40
N MET A 112 -10.39 4.01 12.09
CA MET A 112 -9.82 5.13 11.34
C MET A 112 -10.82 6.25 11.08
N GLU A 113 -12.10 5.94 10.94
CA GLU A 113 -13.18 6.91 10.87
C GLU A 113 -13.23 7.74 12.18
N GLU A 114 -13.22 7.10 13.32
CA GLU A 114 -13.23 7.76 14.63
C GLU A 114 -11.95 8.58 14.87
N LYS A 115 -10.79 8.01 14.56
CA LYS A 115 -9.48 8.60 14.88
C LYS A 115 -9.02 9.66 13.90
N LYS A 116 -9.37 9.54 12.62
CA LYS A 116 -8.83 10.40 11.54
C LYS A 116 -9.91 10.98 10.61
N THR A 117 -11.19 10.80 10.94
CA THR A 117 -12.31 11.26 10.11
C THR A 117 -12.25 10.74 8.66
N TRP A 118 -11.73 9.53 8.46
CA TRP A 118 -11.74 8.93 7.14
C TRP A 118 -13.16 8.59 6.73
N LYS A 119 -13.50 8.83 5.46
CA LYS A 119 -14.76 8.34 4.91
C LYS A 119 -14.72 6.82 4.91
N ARG A 120 -15.67 6.20 5.62
CA ARG A 120 -15.80 4.75 5.66
C ARG A 120 -16.46 4.24 4.39
N TYR A 121 -15.96 3.13 3.90
CA TYR A 121 -16.57 2.35 2.83
C TYR A 121 -16.77 0.93 3.34
N ASP A 122 -18.05 0.55 3.51
CA ASP A 122 -18.39 -0.82 3.83
C ASP A 122 -18.17 -1.68 2.58
N LEU A 123 -17.17 -2.55 2.61
CA LEU A 123 -16.91 -3.46 1.51
C LEU A 123 -17.64 -4.78 1.73
N ASN A 124 -18.45 -5.18 0.75
CA ASN A 124 -18.93 -6.56 0.66
C ASN A 124 -17.85 -7.48 0.06
N PHE A 125 -18.11 -8.81 0.07
CA PHE A 125 -17.19 -9.81 -0.48
C PHE A 125 -16.73 -9.51 -1.89
N ARG A 126 -17.63 -9.14 -2.80
CA ARG A 126 -17.30 -8.84 -4.19
C ARG A 126 -16.42 -7.61 -4.33
N GLN A 127 -16.70 -6.56 -3.58
CA GLN A 127 -15.92 -5.33 -3.60
C GLN A 127 -14.51 -5.55 -3.04
N TYR A 128 -14.39 -6.27 -1.91
CA TYR A 128 -13.08 -6.63 -1.35
C TYR A 128 -12.27 -7.47 -2.35
N TYR A 129 -12.90 -8.50 -2.93
CA TYR A 129 -12.27 -9.35 -3.93
C TYR A 129 -11.74 -8.53 -5.11
N ASN A 130 -12.57 -7.66 -5.70
CA ASN A 130 -12.20 -6.86 -6.85
C ASN A 130 -11.07 -5.86 -6.56
N LEU A 131 -10.98 -5.33 -5.35
CA LEU A 131 -9.98 -4.33 -4.98
C LEU A 131 -8.65 -4.96 -4.53
N TYR A 132 -8.70 -6.09 -3.83
CA TYR A 132 -7.54 -6.58 -3.10
C TYR A 132 -7.08 -7.98 -3.48
N VAL A 133 -7.97 -8.77 -4.09
CA VAL A 133 -7.64 -10.15 -4.49
C VAL A 133 -7.54 -10.26 -6.00
N ASP A 134 -8.52 -9.76 -6.77
CA ASP A 134 -8.50 -9.87 -8.22
C ASP A 134 -7.25 -9.23 -8.84
N GLY A 135 -6.75 -9.80 -9.93
CA GLY A 135 -5.58 -9.28 -10.63
C GLY A 135 -4.24 -9.46 -9.91
N PHE A 136 -4.15 -10.35 -8.90
CA PHE A 136 -2.87 -10.63 -8.23
C PHE A 136 -1.84 -11.34 -9.13
N MET A 137 -2.30 -12.03 -10.16
CA MET A 137 -1.47 -12.72 -11.15
C MET A 137 -0.30 -13.51 -10.51
N ASN A 138 0.93 -13.36 -11.05
CA ASN A 138 2.13 -13.97 -10.47
C ASN A 138 2.92 -13.05 -9.53
N PHE A 139 2.49 -11.79 -9.38
CA PHE A 139 3.21 -10.75 -8.61
C PHE A 139 2.51 -10.27 -7.35
N GLY A 140 1.18 -10.38 -7.25
CA GLY A 140 0.44 -9.95 -6.06
C GLY A 140 0.52 -10.98 -4.93
N TYR A 141 0.76 -10.48 -3.71
CA TYR A 141 0.86 -11.26 -2.47
C TYR A 141 0.24 -10.50 -1.30
N GLU A 142 0.03 -11.21 -0.20
CA GLU A 142 -0.23 -10.62 1.10
C GLU A 142 0.77 -11.13 2.14
N LEU A 143 1.17 -10.26 3.04
CA LEU A 143 1.77 -10.61 4.31
C LEU A 143 0.64 -10.67 5.34
N ALA A 144 0.33 -11.86 5.83
CA ALA A 144 -0.66 -12.07 6.88
C ALA A 144 0.07 -12.25 8.23
N PHE A 145 -0.28 -11.41 9.20
CA PHE A 145 0.34 -11.39 10.51
C PHE A 145 -0.59 -12.01 11.55
N TYR A 146 -0.07 -12.94 12.33
CA TYR A 146 -0.82 -13.69 13.33
C TYR A 146 -0.19 -13.53 14.71
N VAL A 147 -1.03 -13.32 15.72
CA VAL A 147 -0.69 -13.38 17.14
C VAL A 147 -1.61 -14.42 17.77
N GLU A 148 -1.06 -15.48 18.38
CA GLU A 148 -1.84 -16.57 18.98
C GLU A 148 -2.91 -17.12 18.01
N ASP A 149 -2.51 -17.39 16.76
CA ASP A 149 -3.37 -17.88 15.66
C ASP A 149 -4.49 -16.92 15.21
N LYS A 150 -4.61 -15.73 15.79
CA LYS A 150 -5.53 -14.67 15.34
C LYS A 150 -4.87 -13.84 14.25
N LEU A 151 -5.57 -13.62 13.11
CA LEU A 151 -5.18 -12.68 12.08
C LEU A 151 -5.30 -11.24 12.61
N VAL A 152 -4.17 -10.54 12.73
CA VAL A 152 -4.12 -9.19 13.34
C VAL A 152 -3.68 -8.09 12.36
N CYS A 153 -3.08 -8.46 11.23
CA CYS A 153 -2.72 -7.50 10.19
C CYS A 153 -2.64 -8.19 8.84
N VAL A 154 -3.08 -7.50 7.80
CA VAL A 154 -2.91 -7.88 6.40
C VAL A 154 -2.23 -6.73 5.69
N ASP A 155 -1.16 -7.05 4.96
CA ASP A 155 -0.42 -6.12 4.14
C ASP A 155 -0.36 -6.64 2.71
N LEU A 156 -0.99 -5.93 1.80
CA LEU A 156 -1.09 -6.28 0.40
C LEU A 156 0.08 -5.67 -0.36
N ILE A 157 0.81 -6.50 -1.08
CA ILE A 157 2.02 -6.11 -1.79
C ILE A 157 2.05 -6.67 -3.21
N ASP A 158 2.79 -5.97 -4.07
CA ASP A 158 3.21 -6.52 -5.36
C ASP A 158 4.72 -6.76 -5.35
N TRP A 159 5.11 -7.96 -5.80
CA TRP A 159 6.49 -8.33 -6.00
C TRP A 159 6.92 -7.93 -7.41
N LEU A 160 7.67 -6.84 -7.50
CA LEU A 160 8.14 -6.28 -8.77
C LEU A 160 9.47 -6.92 -9.21
N GLU A 161 9.99 -6.51 -10.37
CA GLU A 161 11.30 -6.96 -10.85
C GLU A 161 12.46 -6.46 -9.98
N ASP A 162 12.33 -5.26 -9.41
CA ASP A 162 13.39 -4.57 -8.69
C ASP A 162 13.01 -4.18 -7.25
N GLY A 163 11.80 -4.55 -6.79
CA GLY A 163 11.32 -4.13 -5.49
C GLY A 163 10.00 -4.73 -5.06
N ILE A 164 9.45 -4.20 -4.00
CA ILE A 164 8.11 -4.47 -3.50
C ILE A 164 7.30 -3.17 -3.60
N SER A 165 6.06 -3.25 -4.12
CA SER A 165 5.11 -2.16 -4.03
C SER A 165 4.15 -2.43 -2.89
N SER A 166 4.18 -1.58 -1.86
CA SER A 166 3.24 -1.58 -0.75
C SER A 166 1.90 -1.02 -1.26
N ILE A 167 0.85 -1.84 -1.25
CA ILE A 167 -0.45 -1.47 -1.80
C ILE A 167 -1.34 -0.93 -0.69
N TYR A 168 -1.64 -1.78 0.30
CA TYR A 168 -2.55 -1.44 1.37
C TYR A 168 -2.34 -2.31 2.61
N CYS A 169 -2.28 -1.66 3.78
CA CYS A 169 -2.15 -2.34 5.06
C CYS A 169 -3.31 -1.97 5.98
N PHE A 170 -3.95 -2.97 6.59
CA PHE A 170 -4.96 -2.80 7.62
C PHE A 170 -4.72 -3.80 8.76
N TYR A 171 -5.04 -3.38 9.99
CA TYR A 171 -4.67 -4.12 11.19
C TYR A 171 -5.70 -3.97 12.32
N ASP A 172 -5.65 -4.88 13.28
CA ASP A 172 -6.49 -4.87 14.47
C ASP A 172 -6.05 -3.76 15.44
N PRO A 173 -6.88 -2.72 15.69
CA PRO A 173 -6.53 -1.64 16.61
C PRO A 173 -6.28 -2.09 18.06
N ASP A 174 -6.84 -3.22 18.49
CA ASP A 174 -6.63 -3.75 19.84
C ASP A 174 -5.16 -4.16 20.07
N PHE A 175 -4.43 -4.42 18.98
CA PHE A 175 -2.99 -4.72 19.01
C PHE A 175 -2.13 -3.48 18.71
N SER A 176 -2.64 -2.27 18.97
CA SER A 176 -1.91 -1.00 18.71
C SER A 176 -0.55 -0.93 19.39
N HIS A 177 -0.37 -1.58 20.55
CA HIS A 177 0.90 -1.69 21.27
C HIS A 177 2.02 -2.36 20.45
N LEU A 178 1.66 -3.22 19.47
CA LEU A 178 2.60 -3.87 18.55
C LEU A 178 3.02 -2.96 17.38
N SER A 179 2.32 -1.83 17.15
CA SER A 179 2.60 -0.92 16.04
C SER A 179 2.58 -1.61 14.67
N LEU A 180 1.56 -2.45 14.43
CA LEU A 180 1.48 -3.39 13.29
C LEU A 180 1.65 -2.73 11.93
N GLY A 181 1.07 -1.55 11.68
CA GLY A 181 1.26 -0.85 10.41
C GLY A 181 2.70 -0.41 10.16
N LYS A 182 3.47 -0.07 11.22
CA LYS A 182 4.91 0.19 11.09
C LYS A 182 5.68 -1.13 10.94
N PHE A 183 5.32 -2.15 11.71
CA PHE A 183 5.97 -3.45 11.66
C PHE A 183 5.82 -4.12 10.28
N SER A 184 4.65 -3.97 9.64
CA SER A 184 4.39 -4.44 8.29
C SER A 184 5.40 -3.87 7.29
N LEU A 185 5.56 -2.56 7.23
CA LEU A 185 6.53 -1.93 6.33
C LEU A 185 7.99 -2.32 6.66
N LEU A 186 8.35 -2.43 7.94
CA LEU A 186 9.68 -2.92 8.34
C LEU A 186 9.89 -4.38 7.91
N SER A 187 8.84 -5.17 7.86
CA SER A 187 8.88 -6.56 7.37
C SER A 187 9.08 -6.62 5.86
N GLU A 188 8.39 -5.74 5.09
CA GLU A 188 8.66 -5.59 3.65
C GLU A 188 10.13 -5.25 3.39
N ILE A 189 10.70 -4.28 4.12
CA ILE A 189 12.12 -3.89 3.99
C ILE A 189 13.04 -5.08 4.32
N LYS A 190 12.77 -5.83 5.39
CA LYS A 190 13.55 -7.04 5.74
C LYS A 190 13.49 -8.10 4.65
N ILE A 191 12.30 -8.34 4.10
CA ILE A 191 12.10 -9.29 2.98
C ILE A 191 12.88 -8.79 1.76
N ALA A 192 12.72 -7.54 1.37
CA ALA A 192 13.41 -6.97 0.24
C ALA A 192 14.95 -7.07 0.36
N LYS A 193 15.51 -6.79 1.55
CA LYS A 193 16.94 -6.99 1.83
C LYS A 193 17.38 -8.45 1.64
N LYS A 194 16.61 -9.40 2.17
CA LYS A 194 16.90 -10.83 2.03
C LYS A 194 16.88 -11.29 0.58
N GLU A 195 15.92 -10.80 -0.19
CA GLU A 195 15.71 -11.14 -1.60
C GLU A 195 16.53 -10.26 -2.56
N LYS A 196 17.39 -9.36 -2.02
CA LYS A 196 18.24 -8.45 -2.80
C LYS A 196 17.45 -7.54 -3.74
N LEU A 197 16.25 -7.16 -3.34
CA LEU A 197 15.43 -6.18 -4.05
C LEU A 197 15.86 -4.76 -3.65
N LYS A 198 15.90 -3.85 -4.63
CA LYS A 198 16.48 -2.51 -4.46
C LYS A 198 15.53 -1.52 -3.79
N TYR A 199 14.20 -1.69 -3.98
CA TYR A 199 13.23 -0.65 -3.65
C TYR A 199 12.02 -1.17 -2.89
N ILE A 200 11.47 -0.29 -2.00
CA ILE A 200 10.06 -0.38 -1.55
C ILE A 200 9.32 0.82 -2.10
N TYR A 201 8.34 0.59 -2.97
CA TYR A 201 7.50 1.62 -3.56
C TYR A 201 6.31 1.90 -2.64
N LEU A 202 6.32 3.04 -1.93
CA LEU A 202 5.27 3.41 -0.97
C LEU A 202 4.07 4.14 -1.62
N GLY A 203 4.15 4.41 -2.93
CA GLY A 203 3.17 5.21 -3.64
C GLY A 203 3.22 6.69 -3.27
N TYR A 204 2.05 7.35 -3.18
CA TYR A 204 2.05 8.80 -3.03
C TYR A 204 2.49 9.26 -1.65
N PHE A 205 3.42 10.22 -1.68
CA PHE A 205 3.75 11.13 -0.60
C PHE A 205 3.10 12.48 -0.90
N VAL A 206 2.38 13.03 0.08
CA VAL A 206 1.78 14.37 0.01
C VAL A 206 2.16 15.12 1.29
N LYS A 207 3.03 16.10 1.18
CA LYS A 207 3.65 16.78 2.33
C LYS A 207 2.64 17.34 3.34
N LYS A 208 1.54 17.91 2.83
CA LYS A 208 0.49 18.53 3.67
C LYS A 208 -0.62 17.54 4.09
N CYS A 209 -0.51 16.27 3.77
CA CYS A 209 -1.48 15.24 4.14
C CYS A 209 -0.92 14.36 5.26
N GLN A 210 -1.45 14.47 6.47
CA GLN A 210 -0.98 13.74 7.66
C GLN A 210 -0.92 12.22 7.45
N SER A 211 -1.88 11.66 6.71
CA SER A 211 -1.93 10.21 6.44
C SER A 211 -0.91 9.74 5.39
N LEU A 212 -0.22 10.63 4.69
CA LEU A 212 0.75 10.31 3.66
C LEU A 212 2.14 10.91 3.90
N SER A 213 2.25 11.98 4.72
CA SER A 213 3.52 12.67 4.97
C SER A 213 4.56 11.82 5.70
N TYR A 214 4.12 10.89 6.57
CA TYR A 214 5.00 10.00 7.32
C TYR A 214 5.91 9.13 6.44
N LYS A 215 5.57 8.93 5.17
CA LYS A 215 6.35 8.12 4.23
C LYS A 215 7.75 8.66 4.00
N ALA A 216 7.93 9.98 4.10
CA ALA A 216 9.23 10.63 3.98
C ALA A 216 10.16 10.37 5.18
N ASP A 217 9.63 9.86 6.30
CA ASP A 217 10.44 9.52 7.49
C ASP A 217 11.30 8.27 7.28
N TYR A 218 10.94 7.43 6.29
CA TYR A 218 11.72 6.24 5.92
C TYR A 218 12.84 6.63 4.95
N THR A 219 14.03 6.81 5.49
CA THR A 219 15.23 7.28 4.75
C THR A 219 16.34 6.23 4.72
N PRO A 220 17.13 6.17 3.63
CA PRO A 220 17.06 7.01 2.44
C PRO A 220 15.90 6.65 1.51
N ASN A 221 15.35 7.67 0.85
CA ASN A 221 14.26 7.53 -0.10
C ASN A 221 14.45 8.43 -1.33
N GLU A 222 13.73 8.12 -2.38
CA GLU A 222 13.70 8.88 -3.61
C GLU A 222 12.26 9.28 -3.97
N ILE A 223 12.14 10.44 -4.59
CA ILE A 223 10.87 10.93 -5.11
C ILE A 223 10.95 10.96 -6.64
N LEU A 224 9.93 10.40 -7.30
CA LEU A 224 9.81 10.43 -8.75
C LEU A 224 9.65 11.88 -9.22
N LYS A 225 10.61 12.34 -10.03
CA LYS A 225 10.56 13.66 -10.68
C LYS A 225 10.02 13.52 -12.10
N GLY A 226 8.85 14.12 -12.33
CA GLY A 226 8.18 14.07 -13.63
C GLY A 226 7.27 12.85 -13.78
N THR A 227 6.41 12.91 -14.80
CA THR A 227 5.42 11.88 -15.15
C THR A 227 5.56 11.48 -16.63
N LYS A 228 6.80 11.34 -17.11
CA LYS A 228 7.02 10.91 -18.50
C LYS A 228 7.05 9.41 -18.63
#